data_e486a2414e63c07981130ce498562815
#
_entry.id   e486a2414e63c07981130ce498562815
#
_cell.length_a   1.000
_cell.length_b   1.000
_cell.length_c   1.000
_cell.angle_alpha   90.00
_cell.angle_beta   90.00
_cell.angle_gamma   90.00
#
_symmetry.space_group_name_H-M   'P 1'
#
loop_
_entity.id
_entity.type
_entity.pdbx_description
1 polymer ?
#
loop_
_entity_poly.entity_id
_entity_poly.type
_entity_poly.pdbx_seq_one_letter_code
_entity_poly.pdbx_strand_id
1 'polypeptide(L)'
;MSMNIEQTLKNRFAAPLAENHSRRIIFWQDSAGEFSSLVDELSLDGVKVLKLTGRNNFAAKQLLSDTDTESDYLVYNPISYSDVRDDWLLDLELYSEEFRADLLSIRMQELHMPESMALRRAMKSYTKFFENKERAAKLAAYKSDYSAAGQLHIDVLAVLAGASANTAPGVIRTVLMRGLDMEENPAMSNIRKFGSEPVFWELVNRYTGYVQEEGTSLLPLAAHILLTALSVTMKASCLRGLEKQISDSQQPLCYSLVNEWMHSEDDDALYEIARAVEEQYDLEKRFDALEISELMNSECFPCINECILRRYMTEISENIIKANDIVAAVEKRRTLKWYKRVRYYYDGLLQAAQMQQFYQANIGGFHIAEYAALWKAYTGDYCKMDHFYRQFHAAFGKSLKEASTVLDDLYKSVADYVERLYKNWFLTSLGGQWTSLIREELEKNAWLPELPQQADFYRSFVAPIAASGSRVFVIISDALRYEVAVDL
;
A
#
# COMPACT_ATOMS: atom_id res chain seq x y z
N MET A 1 -25.66 10.30 -23.15
CA MET A 1 -26.24 11.66 -23.06
C MET A 1 -27.16 11.98 -24.26
N SER A 2 -26.66 11.95 -25.50
CA SER A 2 -27.49 12.18 -26.71
C SER A 2 -28.68 11.24 -26.79
N MET A 3 -28.52 9.98 -26.50
CA MET A 3 -29.56 8.93 -26.62
C MET A 3 -30.78 9.14 -25.72
N ASN A 4 -30.64 9.75 -24.55
CA ASN A 4 -31.77 9.99 -23.62
C ASN A 4 -32.60 11.21 -24.05
N ILE A 5 -31.96 12.32 -24.42
CA ILE A 5 -32.63 13.54 -24.92
C ILE A 5 -33.31 13.25 -26.26
N GLU A 6 -32.59 12.62 -27.18
CA GLU A 6 -33.09 12.24 -28.48
C GLU A 6 -34.33 11.33 -28.37
N GLN A 7 -34.25 10.31 -27.50
CA GLN A 7 -35.38 9.40 -27.26
C GLN A 7 -36.57 10.12 -26.62
N THR A 8 -36.32 11.04 -25.69
CA THR A 8 -37.38 11.84 -25.07
C THR A 8 -38.07 12.72 -26.10
N LEU A 9 -37.31 13.37 -26.97
CA LEU A 9 -37.86 14.18 -28.05
C LEU A 9 -38.63 13.33 -29.08
N LYS A 10 -38.07 12.18 -29.49
CA LYS A 10 -38.75 11.21 -30.36
C LYS A 10 -40.09 10.78 -29.76
N ASN A 11 -40.14 10.47 -28.50
CA ASN A 11 -41.39 10.08 -27.81
C ASN A 11 -42.40 11.23 -27.78
N ARG A 12 -41.95 12.50 -27.56
CA ARG A 12 -42.83 13.64 -27.58
C ARG A 12 -43.38 13.89 -28.96
N PHE A 13 -42.56 13.82 -30.02
CA PHE A 13 -43.03 14.00 -31.41
C PHE A 13 -43.95 12.86 -31.85
N ALA A 14 -43.77 11.65 -31.33
CA ALA A 14 -44.63 10.51 -31.65
C ALA A 14 -45.98 10.50 -30.87
N ALA A 15 -46.13 11.34 -29.87
CA ALA A 15 -47.37 11.42 -29.10
C ALA A 15 -48.51 11.96 -29.96
N PRO A 16 -49.80 11.65 -29.66
CA PRO A 16 -50.93 12.23 -30.39
C PRO A 16 -50.94 13.77 -30.31
N LEU A 17 -51.30 14.41 -31.40
CA LEU A 17 -51.47 15.90 -31.44
C LEU A 17 -52.69 16.30 -30.59
N ALA A 18 -52.62 17.47 -29.95
CA ALA A 18 -53.77 18.05 -29.26
C ALA A 18 -54.86 18.43 -30.26
N GLU A 19 -56.12 18.42 -29.78
CA GLU A 19 -57.24 18.86 -30.61
C GLU A 19 -56.98 20.26 -31.15
N ASN A 20 -57.19 20.45 -32.46
CA ASN A 20 -56.94 21.70 -33.21
C ASN A 20 -55.50 22.02 -33.55
N HIS A 21 -54.57 21.11 -33.47
CA HIS A 21 -53.20 21.30 -33.95
C HIS A 21 -52.98 20.42 -35.20
N SER A 22 -52.41 21.02 -36.27
CA SER A 22 -52.05 20.34 -37.52
C SER A 22 -50.64 19.83 -37.52
N ARG A 23 -49.82 20.32 -36.62
CA ARG A 23 -48.40 19.98 -36.50
C ARG A 23 -47.94 20.18 -35.05
N ARG A 24 -46.74 19.68 -34.72
CA ARG A 24 -46.10 19.88 -33.42
C ARG A 24 -44.90 20.80 -33.55
N ILE A 25 -44.85 21.83 -32.71
CA ILE A 25 -43.69 22.66 -32.48
C ILE A 25 -43.28 22.49 -31.02
N ILE A 26 -42.01 22.12 -30.80
CA ILE A 26 -41.44 22.05 -29.48
C ILE A 26 -40.33 23.08 -29.36
N PHE A 27 -40.45 24.01 -28.41
CA PHE A 27 -39.40 24.96 -28.08
C PHE A 27 -38.51 24.37 -27.02
N TRP A 28 -37.25 24.15 -27.35
CA TRP A 28 -36.23 23.72 -26.39
C TRP A 28 -35.52 24.95 -25.82
N GLN A 29 -35.92 25.35 -24.62
CA GLN A 29 -35.34 26.48 -23.90
C GLN A 29 -34.04 26.07 -23.21
N ASP A 30 -32.90 26.65 -23.63
CA ASP A 30 -31.57 26.41 -23.12
C ASP A 30 -30.77 27.71 -22.96
N SER A 31 -31.18 28.55 -22.03
CA SER A 31 -30.60 29.87 -21.80
C SER A 31 -29.10 29.84 -21.42
N ALA A 32 -28.59 28.71 -21.01
CA ALA A 32 -27.15 28.47 -20.69
C ALA A 32 -26.35 28.02 -21.93
N GLY A 33 -27.00 27.62 -23.03
CA GLY A 33 -26.36 27.13 -24.24
C GLY A 33 -25.67 25.79 -24.10
N GLU A 34 -26.03 24.99 -23.08
CA GLU A 34 -25.37 23.74 -22.69
C GLU A 34 -25.48 22.64 -23.76
N PHE A 35 -26.54 22.69 -24.58
CA PHE A 35 -26.86 21.66 -25.58
C PHE A 35 -26.59 22.07 -27.02
N SER A 36 -25.96 23.22 -27.26
CA SER A 36 -25.76 23.77 -28.63
C SER A 36 -25.05 22.78 -29.56
N SER A 37 -23.99 22.09 -29.09
CA SER A 37 -23.28 21.09 -29.90
C SER A 37 -24.09 19.80 -30.12
N LEU A 38 -24.92 19.42 -29.14
CA LEU A 38 -25.79 18.26 -29.26
C LEU A 38 -26.88 18.49 -30.31
N VAL A 39 -27.44 19.71 -30.35
CA VAL A 39 -28.49 20.09 -31.31
C VAL A 39 -27.95 20.07 -32.73
N ASP A 40 -26.66 20.43 -32.93
CA ASP A 40 -26.03 20.40 -34.26
C ASP A 40 -25.85 18.96 -34.81
N GLU A 41 -25.80 17.96 -33.94
CA GLU A 41 -25.68 16.53 -34.28
C GLU A 41 -27.04 15.79 -34.25
N LEU A 42 -28.10 16.46 -33.76
CA LEU A 42 -29.41 15.83 -33.54
C LEU A 42 -30.15 15.59 -34.87
N SER A 43 -30.60 14.36 -35.09
CA SER A 43 -31.42 13.97 -36.22
C SER A 43 -32.73 13.32 -35.74
N LEU A 44 -33.86 13.96 -36.07
CA LEU A 44 -35.18 13.47 -35.71
C LEU A 44 -35.95 13.18 -36.98
N ASP A 45 -36.45 11.98 -37.17
CA ASP A 45 -37.18 11.58 -38.38
C ASP A 45 -38.46 12.40 -38.54
N GLY A 46 -38.58 13.07 -39.66
CA GLY A 46 -39.75 13.89 -40.00
C GLY A 46 -39.84 15.26 -39.29
N VAL A 47 -38.87 15.58 -38.42
CA VAL A 47 -38.84 16.85 -37.67
C VAL A 47 -37.71 17.74 -38.15
N LYS A 48 -38.03 19.01 -38.43
CA LYS A 48 -37.02 20.02 -38.77
C LYS A 48 -36.46 20.68 -37.52
N VAL A 49 -35.12 20.75 -37.42
CA VAL A 49 -34.45 21.42 -36.29
C VAL A 49 -34.10 22.85 -36.69
N LEU A 50 -34.61 23.81 -35.90
CA LEU A 50 -34.37 25.25 -36.11
C LEU A 50 -33.63 25.83 -34.92
N LYS A 51 -32.39 26.29 -35.12
CA LYS A 51 -31.57 26.92 -34.08
C LYS A 51 -31.69 28.44 -34.11
N LEU A 52 -32.13 29.03 -33.00
CA LEU A 52 -32.17 30.48 -32.85
C LEU A 52 -30.78 31.03 -32.49
N THR A 53 -30.43 32.16 -33.09
CA THR A 53 -29.13 32.83 -32.91
C THR A 53 -29.24 34.25 -32.38
N GLY A 54 -30.48 34.72 -32.14
CA GLY A 54 -30.77 36.13 -31.85
C GLY A 54 -30.77 37.03 -33.05
N ARG A 55 -30.18 36.63 -34.20
CA ARG A 55 -30.15 37.40 -35.46
C ARG A 55 -31.12 36.85 -36.49
N ASN A 56 -31.62 35.64 -36.31
CA ASN A 56 -32.53 34.96 -37.22
C ASN A 56 -33.98 34.87 -36.70
N ASN A 57 -34.31 35.50 -35.59
CA ASN A 57 -35.63 35.37 -34.94
C ASN A 57 -36.78 35.81 -35.85
N PHE A 58 -36.63 36.92 -36.61
CA PHE A 58 -37.65 37.36 -37.57
C PHE A 58 -37.87 36.36 -38.71
N ALA A 59 -36.76 35.86 -39.29
CA ALA A 59 -36.82 34.82 -40.32
C ALA A 59 -37.42 33.50 -39.80
N ALA A 60 -37.11 33.14 -38.56
CA ALA A 60 -37.69 31.99 -37.88
C ALA A 60 -39.21 32.16 -37.67
N LYS A 61 -39.66 33.36 -37.29
CA LYS A 61 -41.07 33.67 -37.16
C LYS A 61 -41.80 33.56 -38.50
N GLN A 62 -41.25 34.18 -39.54
CA GLN A 62 -41.82 34.10 -40.88
C GLN A 62 -41.88 32.67 -41.42
N LEU A 63 -40.82 31.88 -41.17
CA LEU A 63 -40.77 30.47 -41.55
C LEU A 63 -41.89 29.67 -40.85
N LEU A 64 -42.01 29.80 -39.54
CA LEU A 64 -42.95 29.03 -38.76
C LEU A 64 -44.40 29.49 -38.88
N SER A 65 -44.67 30.81 -39.18
CA SER A 65 -46.03 31.32 -39.25
C SER A 65 -46.61 31.30 -40.66
N ASP A 66 -45.77 31.52 -41.71
CA ASP A 66 -46.23 31.78 -43.04
C ASP A 66 -45.69 30.81 -44.10
N THR A 67 -44.41 30.44 -44.01
CA THR A 67 -43.74 29.71 -45.08
C THR A 67 -43.91 28.18 -44.99
N ASP A 68 -43.80 27.62 -43.80
CA ASP A 68 -43.95 26.20 -43.56
C ASP A 68 -44.87 25.98 -42.35
N THR A 69 -46.13 25.75 -42.64
CA THR A 69 -47.19 25.57 -41.65
C THR A 69 -47.59 24.11 -41.44
N GLU A 70 -46.90 23.17 -42.12
CA GLU A 70 -47.26 21.75 -42.08
C GLU A 70 -46.21 20.88 -41.35
N SER A 71 -44.94 21.26 -41.43
CA SER A 71 -43.85 20.45 -40.85
C SER A 71 -43.77 20.58 -39.32
N ASP A 72 -43.36 19.50 -38.67
CA ASP A 72 -42.99 19.48 -37.25
C ASP A 72 -41.63 20.15 -37.04
N TYR A 73 -41.50 20.94 -35.97
CA TYR A 73 -40.28 21.67 -35.65
C TYR A 73 -39.83 21.50 -34.23
N LEU A 74 -38.50 21.22 -34.06
CA LEU A 74 -37.80 21.48 -32.83
C LEU A 74 -37.07 22.79 -32.90
N VAL A 75 -37.51 23.78 -32.13
CA VAL A 75 -36.92 25.14 -32.10
C VAL A 75 -36.00 25.21 -30.89
N TYR A 76 -34.70 25.21 -31.12
CA TYR A 76 -33.71 25.38 -30.06
C TYR A 76 -33.49 26.85 -29.76
N ASN A 77 -33.82 27.28 -28.53
CA ASN A 77 -33.72 28.67 -28.10
C ASN A 77 -32.67 28.83 -26.98
N PRO A 78 -31.42 29.23 -27.31
CA PRO A 78 -30.37 29.53 -26.31
C PRO A 78 -30.42 30.98 -25.80
N ILE A 79 -31.44 31.75 -26.17
CA ILE A 79 -31.49 33.20 -25.93
C ILE A 79 -32.25 33.44 -24.61
N SER A 80 -31.69 34.32 -23.78
CA SER A 80 -32.35 34.83 -22.59
C SER A 80 -32.73 36.30 -22.84
N TYR A 81 -34.03 36.60 -22.81
CA TYR A 81 -34.53 37.96 -22.97
C TYR A 81 -34.68 38.65 -21.62
N SER A 82 -34.21 39.90 -21.50
CA SER A 82 -34.40 40.72 -20.31
C SER A 82 -35.83 41.26 -20.15
N ASP A 83 -36.52 41.44 -21.27
CA ASP A 83 -37.93 41.84 -21.38
C ASP A 83 -38.65 40.85 -22.31
N VAL A 84 -39.78 40.35 -21.87
CA VAL A 84 -40.61 39.40 -22.62
C VAL A 84 -41.06 40.00 -23.98
N ARG A 85 -41.14 41.32 -24.08
CA ARG A 85 -41.51 42.04 -25.32
C ARG A 85 -40.44 41.95 -26.39
N ASP A 86 -39.22 41.61 -26.06
CA ASP A 86 -38.10 41.42 -26.99
C ASP A 86 -38.12 40.05 -27.66
N ASP A 87 -38.98 39.14 -27.18
CA ASP A 87 -39.15 37.84 -27.78
C ASP A 87 -40.14 37.84 -28.94
N TRP A 88 -39.59 37.83 -30.14
CA TRP A 88 -40.33 37.82 -31.37
C TRP A 88 -41.16 36.57 -31.64
N LEU A 89 -40.88 35.48 -30.95
CA LEU A 89 -41.55 34.17 -31.08
C LEU A 89 -42.50 33.86 -29.93
N LEU A 90 -42.70 34.79 -29.00
CA LEU A 90 -43.50 34.57 -27.79
C LEU A 90 -44.90 34.02 -28.09
N ASP A 91 -45.58 34.54 -29.12
CA ASP A 91 -46.89 34.06 -29.53
C ASP A 91 -46.87 32.61 -29.99
N LEU A 92 -45.83 32.22 -30.72
CA LEU A 92 -45.66 30.83 -31.13
C LEU A 92 -45.27 29.93 -29.94
N GLU A 93 -44.42 30.42 -29.04
CA GLU A 93 -44.04 29.67 -27.80
C GLU A 93 -45.26 29.38 -26.94
N LEU A 94 -46.16 30.33 -26.77
CA LEU A 94 -47.38 30.18 -25.95
C LEU A 94 -48.35 29.14 -26.51
N TYR A 95 -48.35 28.88 -27.81
CA TYR A 95 -49.19 27.85 -28.45
C TYR A 95 -48.42 26.54 -28.76
N SER A 96 -47.16 26.44 -28.34
CA SER A 96 -46.28 25.29 -28.59
C SER A 96 -45.95 24.53 -27.33
N GLU A 97 -45.36 23.37 -27.47
CA GLU A 97 -44.86 22.62 -26.33
C GLU A 97 -43.49 23.17 -25.91
N GLU A 98 -43.28 23.34 -24.61
CA GLU A 98 -41.98 23.69 -24.05
C GLU A 98 -41.21 22.43 -23.68
N PHE A 99 -39.92 22.38 -24.03
CA PHE A 99 -38.97 21.38 -23.58
C PHE A 99 -37.81 22.07 -22.87
N ARG A 100 -37.52 21.61 -21.67
CA ARG A 100 -36.34 22.03 -20.93
C ARG A 100 -35.54 20.77 -20.57
N ALA A 101 -34.32 20.71 -21.02
CA ALA A 101 -33.35 19.72 -20.60
C ALA A 101 -32.45 20.37 -19.54
N ASP A 102 -32.29 19.70 -18.44
CA ASP A 102 -31.30 20.03 -17.40
C ASP A 102 -30.16 19.02 -17.50
N LEU A 103 -29.02 19.45 -18.01
CA LEU A 103 -27.85 18.59 -18.15
C LEU A 103 -27.44 17.94 -16.81
N LEU A 104 -27.64 18.66 -15.71
CA LEU A 104 -27.35 18.17 -14.38
C LEU A 104 -28.29 17.01 -14.01
N SER A 105 -29.59 17.14 -14.23
CA SER A 105 -30.56 16.08 -13.97
C SER A 105 -30.31 14.84 -14.81
N ILE A 106 -29.93 15.03 -16.08
CA ILE A 106 -29.59 13.91 -16.97
C ILE A 106 -28.35 13.16 -16.44
N ARG A 107 -27.30 13.88 -16.05
CA ARG A 107 -26.09 13.25 -15.46
C ARG A 107 -26.40 12.56 -14.14
N MET A 108 -27.24 13.15 -13.30
CA MET A 108 -27.65 12.51 -12.04
C MET A 108 -28.41 11.20 -12.32
N GLN A 109 -29.29 11.19 -13.33
CA GLN A 109 -30.01 9.99 -13.75
C GLN A 109 -29.08 8.90 -14.33
N GLU A 110 -28.11 9.27 -15.18
CA GLU A 110 -27.10 8.36 -15.71
C GLU A 110 -26.28 7.71 -14.59
N LEU A 111 -26.00 8.43 -13.50
CA LEU A 111 -25.29 7.96 -12.33
C LEU A 111 -26.20 7.31 -11.27
N HIS A 112 -27.49 7.13 -11.58
CA HIS A 112 -28.49 6.60 -10.66
C HIS A 112 -28.55 7.35 -9.31
N MET A 113 -28.28 8.64 -9.31
CA MET A 113 -28.33 9.49 -8.14
C MET A 113 -29.76 9.86 -7.77
N PRO A 114 -30.14 9.83 -6.49
CA PRO A 114 -31.44 10.31 -6.04
C PRO A 114 -31.55 11.85 -6.21
N GLU A 115 -32.75 12.34 -6.44
CA GLU A 115 -33.02 13.79 -6.47
C GLU A 115 -32.78 14.38 -5.07
N SER A 116 -31.69 15.13 -4.92
CA SER A 116 -31.25 15.76 -3.69
C SER A 116 -30.61 17.11 -3.95
N MET A 117 -31.03 18.14 -3.22
CA MET A 117 -30.43 19.48 -3.31
C MET A 117 -28.93 19.49 -2.96
N ALA A 118 -28.51 18.60 -2.03
CA ALA A 118 -27.10 18.47 -1.66
C ALA A 118 -26.27 17.88 -2.81
N LEU A 119 -26.78 16.81 -3.45
CA LEU A 119 -26.12 16.20 -4.62
C LEU A 119 -26.09 17.16 -5.83
N ARG A 120 -27.20 17.85 -6.09
CA ARG A 120 -27.22 18.88 -7.17
C ARG A 120 -26.18 19.96 -6.94
N ARG A 121 -26.05 20.45 -5.70
CA ARG A 121 -25.02 21.45 -5.35
C ARG A 121 -23.60 20.91 -5.53
N ALA A 122 -23.36 19.69 -5.07
CA ALA A 122 -22.07 19.02 -5.24
C ALA A 122 -21.72 18.78 -6.72
N MET A 123 -22.69 18.30 -7.53
CA MET A 123 -22.51 18.13 -8.98
C MET A 123 -22.16 19.44 -9.68
N LYS A 124 -22.81 20.54 -9.32
CA LYS A 124 -22.51 21.88 -9.87
C LYS A 124 -21.07 22.32 -9.58
N SER A 125 -20.52 21.97 -8.42
CA SER A 125 -19.12 22.32 -8.10
C SER A 125 -18.09 21.58 -8.96
N TYR A 126 -18.48 20.48 -9.62
CA TYR A 126 -17.61 19.63 -10.44
C TYR A 126 -17.85 19.78 -11.96
N THR A 127 -18.38 20.90 -12.43
CA THR A 127 -18.66 21.11 -13.88
C THR A 127 -17.44 20.80 -14.75
N LYS A 128 -16.25 21.32 -14.41
CA LYS A 128 -15.01 21.06 -15.14
C LYS A 128 -14.59 19.58 -15.13
N PHE A 129 -14.91 18.85 -14.09
CA PHE A 129 -14.66 17.41 -14.02
C PHE A 129 -15.50 16.65 -15.06
N PHE A 130 -16.79 16.99 -15.17
CA PHE A 130 -17.73 16.32 -16.05
C PHE A 130 -17.66 16.75 -17.53
N GLU A 131 -16.91 17.79 -17.88
CA GLU A 131 -16.61 18.15 -19.26
C GLU A 131 -15.81 17.07 -19.99
N ASN A 132 -15.01 16.29 -19.26
CA ASN A 132 -14.24 15.20 -19.84
C ASN A 132 -15.00 13.88 -19.73
N LYS A 133 -15.35 13.30 -20.89
CA LYS A 133 -16.10 12.04 -21.00
C LYS A 133 -15.40 10.85 -20.35
N GLU A 134 -14.07 10.81 -20.41
CA GLU A 134 -13.29 9.72 -19.81
C GLU A 134 -13.35 9.76 -18.28
N ARG A 135 -13.21 10.95 -17.67
CA ARG A 135 -13.35 11.10 -16.21
C ARG A 135 -14.76 10.72 -15.74
N ALA A 136 -15.78 11.20 -16.46
CA ALA A 136 -17.17 10.86 -16.14
C ALA A 136 -17.43 9.33 -16.25
N ALA A 137 -16.86 8.67 -17.26
CA ALA A 137 -16.97 7.22 -17.44
C ALA A 137 -16.26 6.45 -16.33
N LYS A 138 -15.07 6.89 -15.90
CA LYS A 138 -14.34 6.28 -14.76
C LYS A 138 -15.15 6.40 -13.46
N LEU A 139 -15.76 7.55 -13.20
CA LEU A 139 -16.62 7.75 -12.04
C LEU A 139 -17.85 6.83 -12.09
N ALA A 140 -18.53 6.75 -13.24
CA ALA A 140 -19.69 5.87 -13.43
C ALA A 140 -19.35 4.38 -13.25
N ALA A 141 -18.11 3.98 -13.56
CA ALA A 141 -17.65 2.59 -13.39
C ALA A 141 -17.58 2.15 -11.91
N TYR A 142 -17.47 3.06 -10.96
CA TYR A 142 -17.50 2.73 -9.53
C TYR A 142 -18.86 2.20 -9.07
N LYS A 143 -19.96 2.59 -9.75
CA LYS A 143 -21.34 2.18 -9.38
C LYS A 143 -21.66 2.43 -7.91
N SER A 144 -21.20 3.56 -7.39
CA SER A 144 -21.36 3.92 -5.98
C SER A 144 -22.81 4.19 -5.63
N ASP A 145 -23.15 3.96 -4.35
CA ASP A 145 -24.43 4.42 -3.78
C ASP A 145 -24.30 5.88 -3.35
N TYR A 146 -25.03 6.74 -4.03
CA TYR A 146 -25.03 8.19 -3.75
C TYR A 146 -26.16 8.58 -2.78
N SER A 147 -26.36 7.85 -1.69
CA SER A 147 -27.28 8.24 -0.64
C SER A 147 -26.93 9.59 0.02
N ALA A 148 -25.65 10.00 -0.06
CA ALA A 148 -25.15 11.29 0.40
C ALA A 148 -24.10 11.88 -0.56
N ALA A 149 -23.94 13.21 -0.55
CA ALA A 149 -22.96 13.92 -1.37
C ALA A 149 -21.48 13.54 -1.04
N GLY A 150 -21.25 13.02 0.16
CA GLY A 150 -19.90 12.63 0.60
C GLY A 150 -19.26 11.56 -0.30
N GLN A 151 -20.04 10.58 -0.78
CA GLN A 151 -19.51 9.56 -1.68
C GLN A 151 -19.16 10.14 -3.07
N LEU A 152 -19.95 11.08 -3.58
CA LEU A 152 -19.59 11.77 -4.84
C LEU A 152 -18.26 12.52 -4.71
N HIS A 153 -18.02 13.19 -3.60
CA HIS A 153 -16.74 13.87 -3.34
C HIS A 153 -15.57 12.90 -3.35
N ILE A 154 -15.71 11.74 -2.70
CA ILE A 154 -14.68 10.69 -2.67
C ILE A 154 -14.43 10.14 -4.07
N ASP A 155 -15.47 9.85 -4.84
CA ASP A 155 -15.35 9.28 -6.19
C ASP A 155 -14.66 10.26 -7.16
N VAL A 156 -15.01 11.55 -7.10
CA VAL A 156 -14.36 12.58 -7.91
C VAL A 156 -12.87 12.67 -7.55
N LEU A 157 -12.55 12.72 -6.24
CA LEU A 157 -11.17 12.78 -5.78
C LEU A 157 -10.38 11.51 -6.16
N ALA A 158 -11.00 10.33 -6.08
CA ALA A 158 -10.40 9.07 -6.46
C ALA A 158 -10.04 9.03 -7.96
N VAL A 159 -10.95 9.46 -8.83
CA VAL A 159 -10.68 9.57 -10.28
C VAL A 159 -9.54 10.56 -10.55
N LEU A 160 -9.54 11.72 -9.91
CA LEU A 160 -8.53 12.77 -10.10
C LEU A 160 -7.15 12.39 -9.59
N ALA A 161 -7.09 11.71 -8.46
CA ALA A 161 -5.85 11.17 -7.91
C ALA A 161 -5.33 9.97 -8.71
N GLY A 162 -6.21 9.25 -9.42
CA GLY A 162 -5.91 7.97 -10.04
C GLY A 162 -5.83 6.84 -9.01
N ALA A 163 -6.67 6.89 -7.97
CA ALA A 163 -6.72 5.89 -6.94
C ALA A 163 -7.36 4.58 -7.45
N SER A 164 -6.84 3.45 -7.00
CA SER A 164 -7.37 2.12 -7.31
C SER A 164 -8.68 1.82 -6.60
N ALA A 165 -8.92 2.48 -5.44
CA ALA A 165 -10.13 2.34 -4.65
C ALA A 165 -10.76 3.72 -4.40
N ASN A 166 -12.09 3.81 -4.56
CA ASN A 166 -12.88 5.01 -4.29
C ASN A 166 -13.27 5.12 -2.80
N THR A 167 -12.26 5.16 -1.97
CA THR A 167 -12.37 5.29 -0.52
C THR A 167 -11.49 6.42 0.00
N ALA A 168 -11.81 6.99 1.16
CA ALA A 168 -10.99 8.04 1.77
C ALA A 168 -9.51 7.59 1.94
N PRO A 169 -9.21 6.41 2.55
CA PRO A 169 -7.83 5.95 2.66
C PRO A 169 -7.17 5.72 1.29
N GLY A 170 -7.91 5.21 0.29
CA GLY A 170 -7.41 5.01 -1.06
C GLY A 170 -6.98 6.32 -1.73
N VAL A 171 -7.77 7.39 -1.59
CA VAL A 171 -7.44 8.72 -2.10
C VAL A 171 -6.21 9.29 -1.39
N ILE A 172 -6.20 9.29 -0.04
CA ILE A 172 -5.10 9.84 0.77
C ILE A 172 -3.78 9.12 0.44
N ARG A 173 -3.79 7.79 0.46
CA ARG A 173 -2.64 6.96 0.10
C ARG A 173 -2.11 7.31 -1.28
N THR A 174 -2.99 7.37 -2.29
CA THR A 174 -2.57 7.64 -3.66
C THR A 174 -1.98 9.03 -3.81
N VAL A 175 -2.55 10.04 -3.15
CA VAL A 175 -1.99 11.40 -3.16
C VAL A 175 -0.58 11.41 -2.57
N LEU A 176 -0.36 10.78 -1.41
CA LEU A 176 0.96 10.70 -0.78
C LEU A 176 1.98 9.94 -1.63
N MET A 177 1.56 8.86 -2.30
CA MET A 177 2.42 8.08 -3.21
C MET A 177 2.87 8.86 -4.46
N ARG A 178 2.10 9.87 -4.89
CA ARG A 178 2.44 10.69 -6.06
C ARG A 178 3.49 11.77 -5.79
N GLY A 179 3.92 11.92 -4.55
CA GLY A 179 4.96 12.85 -4.12
C GLY A 179 4.53 13.69 -2.92
N LEU A 180 5.51 14.14 -2.17
CA LEU A 180 5.28 14.92 -0.94
C LEU A 180 5.31 16.44 -1.17
N ASP A 181 5.72 16.91 -2.34
CA ASP A 181 5.61 18.30 -2.75
C ASP A 181 4.27 18.54 -3.45
N MET A 182 3.44 19.42 -2.90
CA MET A 182 2.09 19.69 -3.42
C MET A 182 2.08 20.36 -4.81
N GLU A 183 3.13 21.11 -5.16
CA GLU A 183 3.21 21.81 -6.45
C GLU A 183 3.62 20.84 -7.57
N GLU A 184 4.48 19.89 -7.27
CA GLU A 184 4.93 18.86 -8.21
C GLU A 184 4.02 17.64 -8.27
N ASN A 185 3.12 17.49 -7.27
CA ASN A 185 2.23 16.33 -7.15
C ASN A 185 1.12 16.36 -8.20
N PRO A 186 1.11 15.41 -9.16
CA PRO A 186 0.12 15.41 -10.24
C PRO A 186 -1.32 15.16 -9.76
N ALA A 187 -1.51 14.44 -8.64
CA ALA A 187 -2.83 14.22 -8.06
C ALA A 187 -3.38 15.53 -7.48
N MET A 188 -2.56 16.27 -6.72
CA MET A 188 -2.94 17.59 -6.20
C MET A 188 -3.23 18.59 -7.31
N SER A 189 -2.41 18.61 -8.35
CA SER A 189 -2.64 19.46 -9.54
C SER A 189 -4.00 19.17 -10.19
N ASN A 190 -4.35 17.89 -10.37
CA ASN A 190 -5.66 17.50 -10.92
C ASN A 190 -6.82 17.88 -9.99
N ILE A 191 -6.65 17.68 -8.68
CA ILE A 191 -7.66 18.04 -7.67
C ILE A 191 -7.92 19.55 -7.68
N ARG A 192 -6.88 20.37 -7.73
CA ARG A 192 -6.99 21.85 -7.83
C ARG A 192 -7.68 22.29 -9.11
N LYS A 193 -7.34 21.67 -10.23
CA LYS A 193 -7.82 22.09 -11.55
C LYS A 193 -9.25 21.64 -11.86
N PHE A 194 -9.61 20.43 -11.49
CA PHE A 194 -10.86 19.78 -11.92
C PHE A 194 -11.77 19.34 -10.76
N GLY A 195 -11.26 19.34 -9.54
CA GLY A 195 -11.97 18.99 -8.33
C GLY A 195 -12.11 20.15 -7.36
N SER A 196 -11.86 19.89 -6.09
CA SER A 196 -11.89 20.88 -5.02
C SER A 196 -10.85 20.54 -3.96
N GLU A 197 -9.80 21.35 -3.84
CA GLU A 197 -8.78 21.20 -2.79
C GLU A 197 -9.36 21.32 -1.38
N PRO A 198 -10.27 22.28 -1.07
CA PRO A 198 -10.91 22.33 0.24
C PRO A 198 -11.65 21.03 0.62
N VAL A 199 -12.33 20.39 -0.35
CA VAL A 199 -13.02 19.11 -0.12
C VAL A 199 -12.02 17.98 0.13
N PHE A 200 -10.86 17.99 -0.53
CA PHE A 200 -9.79 17.03 -0.22
C PHE A 200 -9.31 17.20 1.23
N TRP A 201 -9.05 18.42 1.68
CA TRP A 201 -8.61 18.67 3.05
C TRP A 201 -9.70 18.37 4.09
N GLU A 202 -10.98 18.60 3.77
CA GLU A 202 -12.09 18.17 4.62
C GLU A 202 -12.15 16.64 4.75
N LEU A 203 -11.92 15.90 3.64
CA LEU A 203 -11.83 14.44 3.64
C LEU A 203 -10.67 13.95 4.53
N VAL A 204 -9.48 14.56 4.36
CA VAL A 204 -8.28 14.26 5.15
C VAL A 204 -8.55 14.51 6.64
N ASN A 205 -9.08 15.69 6.99
CA ASN A 205 -9.39 16.02 8.38
C ASN A 205 -10.39 15.03 9.01
N ARG A 206 -11.47 14.72 8.29
CA ARG A 206 -12.49 13.79 8.77
C ARG A 206 -11.93 12.38 9.03
N TYR A 207 -11.03 11.92 8.18
CA TYR A 207 -10.48 10.56 8.26
C TYR A 207 -9.30 10.47 9.23
N THR A 208 -8.37 11.43 9.20
CA THR A 208 -7.12 11.37 9.94
C THR A 208 -7.07 12.29 11.17
N GLY A 209 -7.95 13.30 11.24
CA GLY A 209 -7.88 14.38 12.23
C GLY A 209 -6.85 15.47 11.89
N TYR A 210 -6.13 15.35 10.78
CA TYR A 210 -5.14 16.33 10.36
C TYR A 210 -5.81 17.64 9.94
N VAL A 211 -5.28 18.75 10.44
CA VAL A 211 -5.66 20.10 10.01
C VAL A 211 -4.52 20.65 9.15
N GLN A 212 -4.87 21.06 7.92
CA GLN A 212 -3.89 21.60 6.99
C GLN A 212 -3.18 22.83 7.60
N GLU A 213 -1.85 22.79 7.58
CA GLU A 213 -1.00 23.93 7.93
C GLU A 213 -0.62 24.72 6.66
N GLU A 214 -0.15 25.95 6.82
CA GLU A 214 0.38 26.73 5.71
C GLU A 214 1.66 26.07 5.17
N GLY A 215 1.73 25.85 3.86
CA GLY A 215 2.90 25.24 3.22
C GLY A 215 2.54 24.45 1.96
N THR A 216 3.58 23.99 1.28
CA THR A 216 3.47 23.23 0.01
C THR A 216 3.84 21.75 0.17
N SER A 217 4.09 21.28 1.38
CA SER A 217 4.52 19.91 1.65
C SER A 217 3.41 19.05 2.24
N LEU A 218 3.28 17.83 1.74
CA LEU A 218 2.43 16.76 2.30
C LEU A 218 3.14 15.94 3.40
N LEU A 219 4.41 16.23 3.68
CA LEU A 219 5.18 15.51 4.71
C LEU A 219 4.56 15.64 6.11
N PRO A 220 4.03 16.82 6.55
CA PRO A 220 3.33 16.93 7.83
C PRO A 220 2.08 16.03 7.90
N LEU A 221 1.33 15.88 6.81
CA LEU A 221 0.20 14.94 6.74
C LEU A 221 0.67 13.49 6.88
N ALA A 222 1.72 13.10 6.15
CA ALA A 222 2.30 11.76 6.26
C ALA A 222 2.80 11.48 7.69
N ALA A 223 3.48 12.44 8.30
CA ALA A 223 3.94 12.35 9.68
C ALA A 223 2.78 12.19 10.66
N HIS A 224 1.72 12.98 10.49
CA HIS A 224 0.52 12.89 11.31
C HIS A 224 -0.12 11.49 11.24
N ILE A 225 -0.27 10.93 10.04
CA ILE A 225 -0.84 9.59 9.85
C ILE A 225 0.04 8.52 10.50
N LEU A 226 1.35 8.53 10.23
CA LEU A 226 2.29 7.53 10.72
C LEU A 226 2.47 7.59 12.25
N LEU A 227 2.60 8.80 12.82
CA LEU A 227 2.75 8.97 14.26
C LEU A 227 1.44 8.69 15.03
N THR A 228 0.29 9.01 14.44
CA THR A 228 -1.01 8.61 14.99
C THR A 228 -1.16 7.08 14.98
N ALA A 229 -0.77 6.42 13.90
CA ALA A 229 -0.77 4.96 13.83
C ALA A 229 0.21 4.34 14.85
N LEU A 230 1.41 4.92 15.00
CA LEU A 230 2.41 4.48 15.97
C LEU A 230 1.90 4.56 17.41
N SER A 231 1.10 5.57 17.75
CA SER A 231 0.56 5.76 19.10
C SER A 231 -0.37 4.63 19.56
N VAL A 232 -0.85 3.79 18.64
CA VAL A 232 -1.63 2.58 18.99
C VAL A 232 -0.74 1.49 19.61
N THR A 233 0.52 1.39 19.19
CA THR A 233 1.44 0.33 19.59
C THR A 233 2.55 0.80 20.53
N MET A 234 2.71 2.11 20.68
CA MET A 234 3.76 2.72 21.51
C MET A 234 3.13 3.59 22.60
N LYS A 235 3.71 3.58 23.80
CA LYS A 235 3.22 4.35 24.93
C LYS A 235 3.37 5.86 24.67
N ALA A 236 2.43 6.66 25.15
CA ALA A 236 2.45 8.12 25.01
C ALA A 236 3.74 8.74 25.60
N SER A 237 4.31 8.15 26.66
CA SER A 237 5.57 8.62 27.25
C SER A 237 6.76 8.57 26.29
N CYS A 238 6.75 7.62 25.33
CA CYS A 238 7.79 7.45 24.31
C CYS A 238 7.65 8.45 23.15
N LEU A 239 6.45 9.06 22.99
CA LEU A 239 6.10 10.00 21.93
C LEU A 239 6.12 11.46 22.42
N ARG A 240 6.72 11.71 23.57
CA ARG A 240 6.78 13.05 24.18
C ARG A 240 7.44 14.06 23.26
N GLY A 241 6.77 15.20 23.01
CA GLY A 241 7.20 16.25 22.08
C GLY A 241 6.71 16.04 20.63
N LEU A 242 5.94 14.98 20.34
CA LEU A 242 5.29 14.70 19.06
C LEU A 242 3.75 14.81 19.17
N GLU A 243 3.23 15.29 20.28
CA GLU A 243 1.79 15.30 20.58
C GLU A 243 0.98 16.11 19.55
N LYS A 244 1.58 17.15 18.98
CA LYS A 244 0.94 17.98 17.94
C LYS A 244 0.67 17.22 16.63
N GLN A 245 1.46 16.19 16.37
CA GLN A 245 1.35 15.37 15.17
C GLN A 245 0.45 14.14 15.37
N ILE A 246 -0.18 13.99 16.53
CA ILE A 246 -0.94 12.80 16.88
C ILE A 246 -2.40 13.16 17.11
N SER A 247 -3.33 12.41 16.52
CA SER A 247 -4.76 12.54 16.76
C SER A 247 -5.25 11.43 17.68
N ASP A 248 -5.70 11.78 18.87
CA ASP A 248 -6.26 10.79 19.80
C ASP A 248 -7.58 10.18 19.31
N SER A 249 -8.36 10.92 18.53
CA SER A 249 -9.67 10.48 18.05
C SER A 249 -9.62 9.59 16.82
N GLN A 250 -8.55 9.68 16.00
CA GLN A 250 -8.46 8.98 14.71
C GLN A 250 -7.40 7.87 14.69
N GLN A 251 -6.88 7.48 15.85
CA GLN A 251 -5.90 6.39 15.98
C GLN A 251 -6.30 5.10 15.22
N PRO A 252 -7.53 4.56 15.37
CA PRO A 252 -7.90 3.32 14.67
C PRO A 252 -7.89 3.47 13.15
N LEU A 253 -8.32 4.61 12.63
CA LEU A 253 -8.38 4.86 11.19
C LEU A 253 -6.99 5.04 10.58
N CYS A 254 -6.11 5.82 11.23
CA CYS A 254 -4.73 5.96 10.79
C CYS A 254 -3.96 4.64 10.89
N TYR A 255 -4.18 3.86 11.94
CA TYR A 255 -3.58 2.54 12.10
C TYR A 255 -4.02 1.57 10.99
N SER A 256 -5.33 1.52 10.69
CA SER A 256 -5.86 0.69 9.60
C SER A 256 -5.25 1.07 8.25
N LEU A 257 -5.20 2.38 7.94
CA LEU A 257 -4.61 2.89 6.70
C LEU A 257 -3.14 2.47 6.56
N VAL A 258 -2.33 2.68 7.60
CA VAL A 258 -0.89 2.34 7.57
C VAL A 258 -0.71 0.82 7.48
N ASN A 259 -1.47 0.04 8.24
CA ASN A 259 -1.39 -1.41 8.23
C ASN A 259 -1.80 -2.00 6.87
N GLU A 260 -2.90 -1.55 6.28
CA GLU A 260 -3.32 -1.96 4.94
C GLU A 260 -2.29 -1.58 3.87
N TRP A 261 -1.69 -0.39 3.98
CA TRP A 261 -0.65 0.05 3.06
C TRP A 261 0.62 -0.78 3.20
N MET A 262 1.09 -1.05 4.40
CA MET A 262 2.25 -1.93 4.65
C MET A 262 2.09 -3.32 4.01
N HIS A 263 0.86 -3.85 3.95
CA HIS A 263 0.59 -5.19 3.39
C HIS A 263 0.14 -5.16 1.92
N SER A 264 0.20 -4.01 1.27
CA SER A 264 -0.10 -3.87 -0.17
C SER A 264 1.16 -4.04 -1.03
N GLU A 265 0.99 -4.03 -2.36
CA GLU A 265 2.08 -4.04 -3.33
C GLU A 265 2.87 -2.72 -3.37
N ASP A 266 2.30 -1.65 -2.79
CA ASP A 266 2.91 -0.31 -2.77
C ASP A 266 3.68 -0.04 -1.45
N ASP A 267 4.13 -1.07 -0.73
CA ASP A 267 4.84 -0.94 0.55
C ASP A 267 6.19 -0.23 0.44
N ASP A 268 6.83 -0.27 -0.73
CA ASP A 268 8.05 0.48 -1.01
C ASP A 268 7.82 2.00 -0.92
N ALA A 269 6.70 2.50 -1.44
CA ALA A 269 6.37 3.92 -1.35
C ALA A 269 6.15 4.36 0.12
N LEU A 270 5.48 3.53 0.91
CA LEU A 270 5.33 3.79 2.35
C LEU A 270 6.67 3.80 3.07
N TYR A 271 7.58 2.87 2.71
CA TYR A 271 8.92 2.83 3.27
C TYR A 271 9.67 4.15 3.06
N GLU A 272 9.70 4.66 1.82
CA GLU A 272 10.37 5.93 1.50
C GLU A 272 9.72 7.13 2.22
N ILE A 273 8.40 7.15 2.30
CA ILE A 273 7.66 8.19 3.06
C ILE A 273 8.00 8.11 4.55
N ALA A 274 8.03 6.89 5.13
CA ALA A 274 8.40 6.72 6.53
C ALA A 274 9.84 7.17 6.80
N ARG A 275 10.79 6.88 5.90
CA ARG A 275 12.19 7.38 6.00
C ARG A 275 12.26 8.91 5.98
N ALA A 276 11.49 9.56 5.09
CA ALA A 276 11.43 11.03 5.05
C ALA A 276 10.87 11.63 6.37
N VAL A 277 9.87 10.97 6.96
CA VAL A 277 9.34 11.38 8.28
C VAL A 277 10.35 11.12 9.39
N GLU A 278 11.06 9.99 9.38
CA GLU A 278 12.14 9.69 10.34
C GLU A 278 13.20 10.78 10.36
N GLU A 279 13.65 11.19 9.20
CA GLU A 279 14.65 12.24 9.03
C GLU A 279 14.14 13.60 9.54
N GLN A 280 12.93 13.99 9.12
CA GLN A 280 12.34 15.29 9.50
C GLN A 280 12.14 15.46 11.02
N TYR A 281 11.83 14.37 11.72
CA TYR A 281 11.49 14.40 13.15
C TYR A 281 12.58 13.79 14.05
N ASP A 282 13.76 13.48 13.53
CA ASP A 282 14.86 12.82 14.25
C ASP A 282 14.40 11.56 15.01
N LEU A 283 13.53 10.73 14.39
CA LEU A 283 12.92 9.61 15.08
C LEU A 283 13.93 8.53 15.47
N GLU A 284 14.94 8.29 14.65
CA GLU A 284 16.00 7.34 14.96
C GLU A 284 16.68 7.67 16.30
N LYS A 285 17.12 8.92 16.48
CA LYS A 285 17.74 9.37 17.72
C LYS A 285 16.80 9.29 18.91
N ARG A 286 15.51 9.55 18.70
CA ARG A 286 14.50 9.46 19.76
C ARG A 286 14.28 8.01 20.20
N PHE A 287 14.19 7.09 19.26
CA PHE A 287 13.95 5.66 19.54
C PHE A 287 15.20 4.97 20.09
N ASP A 288 16.40 5.38 19.71
CA ASP A 288 17.64 4.91 20.33
C ASP A 288 17.71 5.20 21.84
N ALA A 289 17.03 6.23 22.31
CA ALA A 289 16.96 6.58 23.73
C ALA A 289 15.95 5.71 24.52
N LEU A 290 15.08 4.95 23.83
CA LEU A 290 14.06 4.12 24.48
C LEU A 290 14.59 2.73 24.83
N GLU A 291 13.94 2.07 25.77
CA GLU A 291 14.21 0.66 26.06
C GLU A 291 13.70 -0.23 24.90
N ILE A 292 14.44 -1.32 24.62
CA ILE A 292 14.06 -2.26 23.55
C ILE A 292 12.63 -2.78 23.74
N SER A 293 12.22 -3.04 24.98
CA SER A 293 10.87 -3.51 25.31
C SER A 293 9.74 -2.58 24.85
N GLU A 294 10.01 -1.27 24.75
CA GLU A 294 9.05 -0.26 24.28
C GLU A 294 8.93 -0.23 22.75
N LEU A 295 10.00 -0.64 22.05
CA LEU A 295 10.06 -0.70 20.58
C LEU A 295 9.47 -2.00 19.99
N MET A 296 9.44 -3.08 20.79
CA MET A 296 9.18 -4.44 20.31
C MET A 296 7.86 -4.66 19.59
N ASN A 297 6.82 -3.86 19.91
CA ASN A 297 5.48 -4.02 19.36
C ASN A 297 5.19 -3.12 18.17
N SER A 298 6.09 -2.19 17.85
CA SER A 298 5.86 -1.15 16.87
C SER A 298 6.57 -1.44 15.56
N GLU A 299 5.88 -1.16 14.45
CA GLU A 299 6.42 -1.43 13.11
C GLU A 299 6.17 -0.30 12.09
N CYS A 300 5.56 0.83 12.50
CA CYS A 300 5.24 1.92 11.58
C CYS A 300 6.48 2.51 10.89
N PHE A 301 7.63 2.48 11.56
CA PHE A 301 8.88 3.07 11.08
C PHE A 301 10.00 2.04 10.94
N PRO A 302 10.71 2.03 9.79
CA PRO A 302 11.87 1.17 9.56
C PRO A 302 12.98 1.31 10.61
N CYS A 303 13.29 2.54 11.06
CA CYS A 303 14.36 2.82 12.02
C CYS A 303 14.18 2.11 13.37
N ILE A 304 12.97 1.68 13.72
CA ILE A 304 12.72 0.90 14.93
C ILE A 304 13.54 -0.41 14.93
N ASN A 305 13.58 -1.10 13.79
CA ASN A 305 14.41 -2.30 13.64
C ASN A 305 15.89 -1.97 13.74
N GLU A 306 16.32 -0.87 13.13
CA GLU A 306 17.72 -0.41 13.17
C GLU A 306 18.17 -0.09 14.59
N CYS A 307 17.34 0.59 15.38
CA CYS A 307 17.60 0.89 16.79
C CYS A 307 17.73 -0.40 17.64
N ILE A 308 16.82 -1.35 17.47
CA ILE A 308 16.86 -2.65 18.17
C ILE A 308 18.13 -3.41 17.80
N LEU A 309 18.44 -3.53 16.51
CA LEU A 309 19.63 -4.24 16.01
C LEU A 309 20.91 -3.58 16.51
N ARG A 310 21.00 -2.25 16.41
CA ARG A 310 22.15 -1.48 16.89
C ARG A 310 22.42 -1.74 18.37
N ARG A 311 21.40 -1.71 19.20
CA ARG A 311 21.56 -1.99 20.62
C ARG A 311 22.06 -3.40 20.91
N TYR A 312 21.47 -4.43 20.34
CA TYR A 312 21.94 -5.81 20.52
C TYR A 312 23.35 -6.02 19.99
N MET A 313 23.70 -5.46 18.83
CA MET A 313 25.05 -5.56 18.28
C MET A 313 26.08 -4.85 19.15
N THR A 314 25.74 -3.68 19.74
CA THR A 314 26.58 -2.97 20.68
C THR A 314 26.79 -3.78 21.96
N GLU A 315 25.73 -4.31 22.56
CA GLU A 315 25.80 -5.16 23.74
C GLU A 315 26.70 -6.39 23.50
N ILE A 316 26.58 -7.05 22.32
CA ILE A 316 27.45 -8.18 21.94
C ILE A 316 28.90 -7.72 21.81
N SER A 317 29.17 -6.58 21.19
CA SER A 317 30.54 -6.05 21.06
C SER A 317 31.19 -5.76 22.39
N GLU A 318 30.41 -5.37 23.38
CA GLU A 318 30.81 -5.11 24.78
C GLU A 318 30.83 -6.38 25.65
N ASN A 319 30.60 -7.55 25.07
CA ASN A 319 30.44 -8.84 25.75
C ASN A 319 29.29 -8.91 26.80
N ILE A 320 28.27 -8.07 26.62
CA ILE A 320 27.03 -8.07 27.40
C ILE A 320 25.95 -8.78 26.59
N ILE A 321 25.88 -10.11 26.67
CA ILE A 321 24.99 -10.87 25.81
C ILE A 321 23.83 -11.45 26.60
N LYS A 322 22.65 -10.93 26.33
CA LYS A 322 21.38 -11.46 26.84
C LYS A 322 20.75 -12.38 25.77
N ALA A 323 21.32 -13.55 25.62
CA ALA A 323 20.97 -14.46 24.53
C ALA A 323 19.45 -14.77 24.46
N ASN A 324 18.79 -14.99 25.62
CA ASN A 324 17.35 -15.25 25.64
C ASN A 324 16.52 -14.08 25.17
N ASP A 325 16.93 -12.84 25.49
CA ASP A 325 16.23 -11.62 25.07
C ASP A 325 16.36 -11.43 23.55
N ILE A 326 17.54 -11.74 22.99
CA ILE A 326 17.78 -11.68 21.54
C ILE A 326 16.88 -12.71 20.83
N VAL A 327 16.85 -13.96 21.29
CA VAL A 327 15.99 -15.00 20.69
C VAL A 327 14.53 -14.58 20.71
N ALA A 328 14.02 -14.13 21.86
CA ALA A 328 12.63 -13.65 21.99
C ALA A 328 12.35 -12.45 21.10
N ALA A 329 13.31 -11.52 20.98
CA ALA A 329 13.19 -10.36 20.10
C ALA A 329 13.09 -10.77 18.62
N VAL A 330 13.96 -11.66 18.16
CA VAL A 330 13.95 -12.14 16.78
C VAL A 330 12.64 -12.86 16.46
N GLU A 331 12.17 -13.75 17.32
CA GLU A 331 10.91 -14.47 17.12
C GLU A 331 9.73 -13.50 16.99
N LYS A 332 9.67 -12.48 17.84
CA LYS A 332 8.61 -11.48 17.79
C LYS A 332 8.70 -10.59 16.55
N ARG A 333 9.89 -10.06 16.25
CA ARG A 333 10.09 -9.15 15.10
C ARG A 333 9.89 -9.85 13.75
N ARG A 334 10.14 -11.15 13.67
CA ARG A 334 9.97 -11.95 12.45
C ARG A 334 8.55 -11.90 11.88
N THR A 335 7.54 -11.66 12.70
CA THR A 335 6.14 -11.54 12.29
C THR A 335 5.78 -10.16 11.73
N LEU A 336 6.65 -9.15 11.86
CA LEU A 336 6.41 -7.79 11.49
C LEU A 336 6.93 -7.45 10.09
N LYS A 337 6.32 -6.47 9.42
CA LYS A 337 6.51 -6.22 7.99
C LYS A 337 7.95 -5.84 7.63
N TRP A 338 8.53 -4.88 8.33
CA TRP A 338 9.87 -4.38 7.99
C TRP A 338 11.02 -5.31 8.37
N TYR A 339 10.73 -6.41 9.08
CA TYR A 339 11.71 -7.47 9.36
C TYR A 339 12.41 -7.96 8.08
N LYS A 340 11.67 -8.12 6.98
CA LYS A 340 12.20 -8.64 5.71
C LYS A 340 13.38 -7.84 5.17
N ARG A 341 13.42 -6.51 5.42
CA ARG A 341 14.47 -5.61 4.92
C ARG A 341 15.76 -5.68 5.73
N VAL A 342 15.70 -6.18 6.95
CA VAL A 342 16.83 -6.31 7.88
C VAL A 342 17.00 -7.73 8.39
N ARG A 343 16.35 -8.70 7.74
CA ARG A 343 16.28 -10.10 8.21
C ARG A 343 17.64 -10.73 8.43
N TYR A 344 18.62 -10.45 7.59
CA TYR A 344 19.94 -11.08 7.70
C TYR A 344 20.73 -10.64 8.93
N TYR A 345 20.48 -9.42 9.41
CA TYR A 345 21.03 -9.00 10.70
C TYR A 345 20.38 -9.76 11.85
N TYR A 346 19.04 -9.88 11.86
CA TYR A 346 18.34 -10.68 12.87
C TYR A 346 18.67 -12.16 12.81
N ASP A 347 18.77 -12.75 11.62
CA ASP A 347 19.12 -14.15 11.45
C ASP A 347 20.52 -14.43 12.01
N GLY A 348 21.49 -13.56 11.76
CA GLY A 348 22.83 -13.70 12.34
C GLY A 348 22.86 -13.48 13.85
N LEU A 349 22.16 -12.48 14.38
CA LEU A 349 22.05 -12.27 15.83
C LEU A 349 21.44 -13.47 16.53
N LEU A 350 20.43 -14.12 15.93
CA LEU A 350 19.84 -15.35 16.44
C LEU A 350 20.90 -16.44 16.56
N GLN A 351 21.73 -16.63 15.54
CA GLN A 351 22.79 -17.65 15.58
C GLN A 351 23.85 -17.32 16.64
N ALA A 352 24.27 -16.06 16.73
CA ALA A 352 25.21 -15.61 17.76
C ALA A 352 24.66 -15.84 19.19
N ALA A 353 23.36 -15.57 19.39
CA ALA A 353 22.68 -15.82 20.66
C ALA A 353 22.61 -17.33 20.99
N GLN A 354 22.31 -18.19 20.01
CA GLN A 354 22.29 -19.65 20.19
C GLN A 354 23.68 -20.19 20.49
N MET A 355 24.73 -19.67 19.83
CA MET A 355 26.13 -20.04 20.17
C MET A 355 26.47 -19.62 21.60
N GLN A 356 26.00 -18.47 22.05
CA GLN A 356 26.21 -18.02 23.43
C GLN A 356 25.46 -18.90 24.44
N GLN A 357 24.23 -19.31 24.16
CA GLN A 357 23.49 -20.26 25.00
C GLN A 357 24.24 -21.59 25.12
N PHE A 358 24.74 -22.10 24.01
CA PHE A 358 25.55 -23.30 23.97
C PHE A 358 26.84 -23.15 24.81
N TYR A 359 27.52 -22.00 24.67
CA TYR A 359 28.69 -21.68 25.49
C TYR A 359 28.37 -21.68 26.97
N GLN A 360 27.31 -21.01 27.39
CA GLN A 360 26.90 -20.96 28.80
C GLN A 360 26.56 -22.33 29.38
N ALA A 361 25.92 -23.20 28.58
CA ALA A 361 25.60 -24.55 28.99
C ALA A 361 26.86 -25.43 29.17
N ASN A 362 27.98 -25.10 28.51
CA ASN A 362 29.21 -25.87 28.49
C ASN A 362 30.42 -25.06 28.98
N ILE A 363 30.21 -24.00 29.77
CA ILE A 363 31.29 -23.08 30.20
C ILE A 363 32.40 -23.78 30.99
N GLY A 364 32.08 -24.86 31.70
CA GLY A 364 33.05 -25.69 32.45
C GLY A 364 33.90 -26.60 31.58
N GLY A 365 33.62 -26.69 30.25
CA GLY A 365 34.28 -27.62 29.34
C GLY A 365 33.48 -28.90 29.07
N PHE A 366 34.02 -29.74 28.18
CA PHE A 366 33.38 -30.99 27.74
C PHE A 366 33.90 -32.19 28.54
N HIS A 367 33.51 -32.36 29.76
CA HIS A 367 34.05 -33.38 30.68
C HIS A 367 33.59 -34.81 30.36
N ILE A 368 33.99 -35.33 29.19
CA ILE A 368 33.66 -36.67 28.71
C ILE A 368 34.96 -37.50 28.69
N ALA A 369 34.96 -38.66 29.39
CA ALA A 369 36.15 -39.45 29.57
C ALA A 369 36.44 -40.46 28.44
N GLU A 370 35.44 -40.77 27.60
CA GLU A 370 35.54 -41.79 26.53
C GLU A 370 35.28 -41.20 25.17
N TYR A 371 36.11 -41.57 24.20
CA TYR A 371 36.00 -41.01 22.83
C TYR A 371 34.67 -41.38 22.12
N ALA A 372 34.14 -42.60 22.39
CA ALA A 372 32.85 -43.00 21.81
C ALA A 372 31.68 -42.20 22.40
N ALA A 373 31.74 -41.87 23.69
CA ALA A 373 30.77 -40.98 24.31
C ALA A 373 30.87 -39.54 23.80
N LEU A 374 32.09 -39.03 23.57
CA LEU A 374 32.31 -37.70 22.99
C LEU A 374 31.80 -37.63 21.54
N TRP A 375 32.05 -38.68 20.74
CA TRP A 375 31.49 -38.82 19.40
C TRP A 375 29.96 -38.76 19.41
N LYS A 376 29.32 -39.52 20.31
CA LYS A 376 27.86 -39.52 20.46
C LYS A 376 27.34 -38.16 20.89
N ALA A 377 28.00 -37.46 21.80
CA ALA A 377 27.65 -36.11 22.21
C ALA A 377 27.76 -35.12 21.03
N TYR A 378 28.84 -35.22 20.24
CA TYR A 378 29.00 -34.38 19.05
C TYR A 378 27.90 -34.61 18.02
N THR A 379 27.66 -35.88 17.66
CA THR A 379 26.63 -36.21 16.65
C THR A 379 25.21 -35.96 17.12
N GLY A 380 24.95 -35.94 18.43
CA GLY A 380 23.65 -35.67 19.00
C GLY A 380 23.37 -34.19 19.28
N ASP A 381 24.34 -33.43 19.73
CA ASP A 381 24.12 -32.05 20.20
C ASP A 381 25.23 -31.05 19.80
N TYR A 382 26.53 -31.41 19.96
CA TYR A 382 27.59 -30.42 19.83
C TYR A 382 27.79 -29.92 18.37
N CYS A 383 27.39 -30.71 17.36
CA CYS A 383 27.38 -30.30 15.95
C CYS A 383 26.50 -29.09 15.72
N LYS A 384 25.55 -28.76 16.62
CA LYS A 384 24.75 -27.51 16.52
C LYS A 384 25.61 -26.27 16.55
N MET A 385 26.78 -26.31 17.24
CA MET A 385 27.69 -25.17 17.27
C MET A 385 28.26 -24.87 15.87
N ASP A 386 28.62 -25.93 15.11
CA ASP A 386 29.04 -25.79 13.72
C ASP A 386 27.91 -25.27 12.82
N HIS A 387 26.69 -25.76 13.05
CA HIS A 387 25.48 -25.30 12.36
C HIS A 387 25.25 -23.80 12.60
N PHE A 388 25.24 -23.34 13.85
CA PHE A 388 25.04 -21.93 14.19
C PHE A 388 26.12 -21.05 13.59
N TYR A 389 27.38 -21.46 13.67
CA TYR A 389 28.50 -20.75 13.06
C TYR A 389 28.33 -20.60 11.54
N ARG A 390 28.01 -21.68 10.83
CA ARG A 390 27.77 -21.68 9.39
C ARG A 390 26.60 -20.77 9.01
N GLN A 391 25.48 -20.89 9.73
CA GLN A 391 24.28 -20.07 9.48
C GLN A 391 24.54 -18.58 9.74
N PHE A 392 25.31 -18.25 10.79
CA PHE A 392 25.74 -16.89 11.04
C PHE A 392 26.51 -16.33 9.84
N HIS A 393 27.50 -17.02 9.34
CA HIS A 393 28.29 -16.54 8.21
C HIS A 393 27.51 -16.49 6.90
N ALA A 394 26.54 -17.37 6.72
CA ALA A 394 25.60 -17.29 5.59
C ALA A 394 24.74 -16.01 5.66
N ALA A 395 24.22 -15.67 6.84
CA ALA A 395 23.47 -14.44 7.06
C ALA A 395 24.35 -13.19 6.90
N PHE A 396 25.55 -13.20 7.53
CA PHE A 396 26.54 -12.12 7.40
C PHE A 396 26.95 -11.85 5.95
N GLY A 397 27.24 -12.90 5.18
CA GLY A 397 27.61 -12.75 3.76
C GLY A 397 26.46 -12.26 2.88
N LYS A 398 25.21 -12.47 3.30
CA LYS A 398 24.02 -11.92 2.60
C LYS A 398 23.80 -10.45 2.95
N SER A 399 23.97 -10.05 4.22
CA SER A 399 23.81 -8.65 4.62
C SER A 399 24.77 -7.71 3.90
N LEU A 400 26.00 -8.14 3.68
CA LEU A 400 27.02 -7.34 2.94
C LEU A 400 26.66 -7.06 1.48
N LYS A 401 25.65 -7.75 0.92
CA LYS A 401 25.15 -7.52 -0.45
C LYS A 401 23.98 -6.56 -0.48
N GLU A 402 23.34 -6.33 0.65
CA GLU A 402 22.23 -5.39 0.80
C GLU A 402 22.82 -4.10 1.38
N ALA A 403 22.70 -2.99 0.67
CA ALA A 403 23.33 -1.72 1.02
C ALA A 403 22.71 -1.11 2.30
N SER A 404 23.21 -1.49 3.47
CA SER A 404 22.93 -0.82 4.74
C SER A 404 24.24 -0.53 5.47
N THR A 405 24.77 0.67 5.31
CA THR A 405 26.09 1.03 5.88
C THR A 405 26.06 1.27 7.39
N VAL A 406 24.89 1.60 7.97
CA VAL A 406 24.76 2.02 9.38
C VAL A 406 25.01 0.86 10.36
N LEU A 407 24.56 -0.35 10.03
CA LEU A 407 24.69 -1.54 10.88
C LEU A 407 25.93 -2.40 10.58
N ASP A 408 26.56 -2.20 9.41
CA ASP A 408 27.59 -3.09 8.91
C ASP A 408 28.84 -3.16 9.80
N ASP A 409 29.29 -2.03 10.37
CA ASP A 409 30.47 -2.01 11.23
C ASP A 409 30.20 -2.66 12.58
N LEU A 410 29.00 -2.46 13.15
CA LEU A 410 28.60 -3.17 14.36
C LEU A 410 28.45 -4.68 14.10
N TYR A 411 27.93 -5.05 12.94
CA TYR A 411 27.76 -6.45 12.59
C TYR A 411 29.12 -7.16 12.36
N LYS A 412 30.15 -6.47 11.88
CA LYS A 412 31.52 -6.97 11.85
C LYS A 412 32.04 -7.26 13.28
N SER A 413 31.72 -6.40 14.24
CA SER A 413 32.10 -6.64 15.64
C SER A 413 31.40 -7.88 16.22
N VAL A 414 30.15 -8.14 15.81
CA VAL A 414 29.46 -9.40 16.13
C VAL A 414 30.14 -10.59 15.48
N ALA A 415 30.61 -10.46 14.22
CA ALA A 415 31.34 -11.53 13.54
C ALA A 415 32.65 -11.85 14.26
N ASP A 416 33.39 -10.85 14.71
CA ASP A 416 34.60 -11.06 15.52
C ASP A 416 34.32 -11.79 16.84
N TYR A 417 33.17 -11.48 17.46
CA TYR A 417 32.72 -12.21 18.67
C TYR A 417 32.43 -13.69 18.34
N VAL A 418 31.68 -13.96 17.28
CA VAL A 418 31.33 -15.31 16.83
C VAL A 418 32.58 -16.12 16.48
N GLU A 419 33.56 -15.49 15.81
CA GLU A 419 34.85 -16.11 15.50
C GLU A 419 35.64 -16.49 16.74
N ARG A 420 35.73 -15.61 17.73
CA ARG A 420 36.38 -15.92 19.02
C ARG A 420 35.71 -17.07 19.75
N LEU A 421 34.37 -17.05 19.82
CA LEU A 421 33.59 -18.09 20.50
C LEU A 421 33.75 -19.45 19.81
N TYR A 422 33.74 -19.50 18.50
CA TYR A 422 33.86 -20.73 17.75
C TYR A 422 35.30 -21.26 17.73
N LYS A 423 36.28 -20.45 17.28
CA LYS A 423 37.64 -20.91 17.08
C LYS A 423 38.41 -21.06 18.39
N ASN A 424 38.35 -20.01 19.24
CA ASN A 424 39.23 -19.98 20.43
C ASN A 424 38.67 -20.79 21.61
N TRP A 425 37.36 -20.96 21.68
CA TRP A 425 36.78 -21.76 22.75
C TRP A 425 36.31 -23.14 22.24
N PHE A 426 35.31 -23.21 21.33
CA PHE A 426 34.68 -24.45 20.93
C PHE A 426 35.65 -25.42 20.27
N LEU A 427 36.29 -25.03 19.17
CA LEU A 427 37.22 -25.88 18.44
C LEU A 427 38.45 -26.25 19.31
N THR A 428 38.96 -25.28 20.07
CA THR A 428 40.14 -25.54 20.92
C THR A 428 39.82 -26.51 22.06
N SER A 429 38.69 -26.29 22.74
CA SER A 429 38.31 -27.15 23.89
C SER A 429 37.87 -28.54 23.46
N LEU A 430 36.95 -28.61 22.46
CA LEU A 430 36.46 -29.90 21.97
C LEU A 430 37.53 -30.68 21.22
N GLY A 431 38.28 -30.03 20.32
CA GLY A 431 39.34 -30.64 19.54
C GLY A 431 40.52 -31.10 20.43
N GLY A 432 40.88 -30.32 21.44
CA GLY A 432 41.88 -30.69 22.43
C GLY A 432 41.50 -31.93 23.20
N GLN A 433 40.26 -32.00 23.70
CA GLN A 433 39.73 -33.17 24.39
C GLN A 433 39.66 -34.40 23.46
N TRP A 434 39.12 -34.23 22.26
CA TRP A 434 39.05 -35.28 21.26
C TRP A 434 40.44 -35.89 21.01
N THR A 435 41.41 -35.03 20.66
CA THR A 435 42.79 -35.47 20.38
C THR A 435 43.42 -36.22 21.57
N SER A 436 43.17 -35.73 22.77
CA SER A 436 43.67 -36.41 24.01
C SER A 436 43.09 -37.81 24.18
N LEU A 437 41.77 -37.96 23.94
CA LEU A 437 41.06 -39.24 24.13
C LEU A 437 41.42 -40.31 23.09
N ILE A 438 41.67 -39.91 21.83
CA ILE A 438 41.92 -40.88 20.75
C ILE A 438 43.35 -41.26 20.55
N ARG A 439 44.31 -40.50 21.15
CA ARG A 439 45.77 -40.67 20.87
C ARG A 439 46.24 -42.10 21.15
N GLU A 440 46.02 -42.61 22.36
CA GLU A 440 46.48 -43.95 22.72
C GLU A 440 45.84 -45.05 21.88
N GLU A 441 44.53 -44.88 21.55
CA GLU A 441 43.82 -45.88 20.76
C GLU A 441 44.32 -45.90 19.29
N LEU A 442 44.58 -44.74 18.72
CA LEU A 442 45.15 -44.65 17.38
C LEU A 442 46.59 -45.16 17.29
N GLU A 443 47.42 -44.92 18.34
CA GLU A 443 48.78 -45.48 18.42
C GLU A 443 48.76 -47.00 18.51
N LYS A 444 47.75 -47.55 19.21
CA LYS A 444 47.64 -49.00 19.39
C LYS A 444 47.02 -49.73 18.23
N ASN A 445 45.90 -49.21 17.70
CA ASN A 445 45.05 -49.94 16.73
C ASN A 445 45.01 -49.29 15.32
N ALA A 446 45.64 -48.12 15.15
CA ALA A 446 45.58 -47.30 13.91
C ALA A 446 44.14 -46.92 13.50
N TRP A 447 43.12 -47.19 14.29
CA TRP A 447 41.71 -46.86 14.06
C TRP A 447 40.95 -46.84 15.40
N LEU A 448 39.68 -46.41 15.39
CA LEU A 448 38.84 -46.33 16.60
C LEU A 448 37.77 -47.43 16.57
N PRO A 449 37.96 -48.53 17.28
CA PRO A 449 37.15 -49.75 17.17
C PRO A 449 35.67 -49.56 17.53
N GLU A 450 35.34 -48.63 18.44
CA GLU A 450 33.98 -48.38 18.92
C GLU A 450 33.15 -47.47 18.01
N LEU A 451 33.78 -46.90 16.98
CA LEU A 451 33.10 -45.99 16.05
C LEU A 451 32.75 -46.70 14.75
N PRO A 452 31.63 -46.29 14.08
CA PRO A 452 31.26 -46.78 12.76
C PRO A 452 32.36 -46.51 11.74
N GLN A 453 32.77 -47.52 11.00
CA GLN A 453 33.81 -47.42 9.98
C GLN A 453 33.17 -47.23 8.57
N GLN A 454 33.75 -46.39 7.74
CA GLN A 454 33.29 -46.19 6.35
C GLN A 454 33.35 -47.51 5.55
N ALA A 455 34.31 -48.38 5.81
CA ALA A 455 34.43 -49.69 5.18
C ALA A 455 33.21 -50.61 5.40
N ASP A 456 32.50 -50.42 6.50
CA ASP A 456 31.32 -51.19 6.85
C ASP A 456 30.02 -50.64 6.25
N PHE A 457 30.06 -49.48 5.57
CA PHE A 457 28.87 -48.82 5.04
C PHE A 457 28.03 -49.74 4.18
N TYR A 458 28.63 -50.42 3.19
CA TYR A 458 27.90 -51.31 2.32
C TYR A 458 27.23 -52.43 3.10
N ARG A 459 27.97 -53.11 3.99
CA ARG A 459 27.47 -54.23 4.81
C ARG A 459 26.34 -53.80 5.74
N SER A 460 26.48 -52.63 6.35
CA SER A 460 25.57 -52.17 7.40
C SER A 460 24.30 -51.54 6.83
N PHE A 461 24.39 -50.83 5.70
CA PHE A 461 23.27 -49.99 5.21
C PHE A 461 22.75 -50.41 3.85
N VAL A 462 23.58 -50.90 2.93
CA VAL A 462 23.18 -51.22 1.57
C VAL A 462 22.75 -52.67 1.40
N ALA A 463 23.60 -53.62 1.89
CA ALA A 463 23.37 -55.05 1.70
C ALA A 463 22.01 -55.55 2.23
N PRO A 464 21.54 -55.15 3.45
CA PRO A 464 20.24 -55.60 3.98
C PRO A 464 19.07 -55.13 3.10
N ILE A 465 19.11 -53.94 2.55
CA ILE A 465 18.05 -53.42 1.68
C ILE A 465 18.08 -54.12 0.32
N ALA A 466 19.28 -54.28 -0.24
CA ALA A 466 19.46 -54.96 -1.53
C ALA A 466 19.01 -56.44 -1.44
N ALA A 467 19.29 -57.12 -0.31
CA ALA A 467 18.85 -58.51 -0.07
C ALA A 467 17.31 -58.65 0.04
N SER A 468 16.60 -57.60 0.39
CA SER A 468 15.11 -57.56 0.37
C SER A 468 14.52 -57.39 -1.03
N GLY A 469 15.35 -57.31 -2.07
CA GLY A 469 14.90 -57.06 -3.46
C GLY A 469 14.57 -55.60 -3.81
N SER A 470 14.85 -54.68 -2.87
CA SER A 470 14.63 -53.23 -3.09
C SER A 470 15.79 -52.58 -3.82
N ARG A 471 15.54 -51.55 -4.62
CA ARG A 471 16.58 -50.76 -5.25
C ARG A 471 17.17 -49.78 -4.19
N VAL A 472 18.50 -49.69 -4.20
CA VAL A 472 19.20 -48.72 -3.34
C VAL A 472 19.95 -47.74 -4.20
N PHE A 473 19.80 -46.45 -3.89
CA PHE A 473 20.57 -45.37 -4.48
C PHE A 473 21.50 -44.81 -3.43
N VAL A 474 22.78 -44.78 -3.71
CA VAL A 474 23.81 -44.22 -2.83
C VAL A 474 24.33 -42.96 -3.47
N ILE A 475 24.18 -41.82 -2.76
CA ILE A 475 24.73 -40.53 -3.20
C ILE A 475 25.96 -40.26 -2.32
N ILE A 476 27.12 -40.16 -2.97
CA ILE A 476 28.38 -39.81 -2.30
C ILE A 476 28.59 -38.31 -2.51
N SER A 477 28.51 -37.54 -1.39
CA SER A 477 28.81 -36.10 -1.42
C SER A 477 30.17 -35.89 -0.76
N ASP A 478 31.16 -35.54 -1.60
CA ASP A 478 32.51 -35.28 -1.11
C ASP A 478 32.55 -34.01 -0.23
N ALA A 479 33.35 -34.02 0.80
CA ALA A 479 33.53 -32.93 1.77
C ALA A 479 32.22 -32.42 2.45
N LEU A 480 31.15 -33.20 2.46
CA LEU A 480 29.93 -32.87 3.19
C LEU A 480 30.17 -32.90 4.70
N ARG A 481 30.03 -31.77 5.35
CA ARG A 481 30.17 -31.66 6.81
C ARG A 481 28.97 -32.31 7.51
N TYR A 482 29.19 -32.84 8.72
CA TYR A 482 28.19 -33.57 9.47
C TYR A 482 26.93 -32.70 9.75
N GLU A 483 27.11 -31.47 10.22
CA GLU A 483 26.01 -30.55 10.52
C GLU A 483 25.19 -30.18 9.28
N VAL A 484 25.83 -30.16 8.08
CA VAL A 484 25.11 -29.94 6.82
C VAL A 484 24.32 -31.17 6.41
N ALA A 485 24.86 -32.37 6.67
CA ALA A 485 24.14 -33.61 6.41
C ALA A 485 22.92 -33.82 7.35
N VAL A 486 22.98 -33.25 8.55
CA VAL A 486 21.84 -33.26 9.49
C VAL A 486 20.72 -32.29 9.02
N ASP A 487 21.10 -31.21 8.32
CA ASP A 487 20.14 -30.23 7.76
C ASP A 487 19.42 -30.73 6.49
N LEU A 488 20.00 -31.69 5.75
CA LEU A 488 19.44 -32.26 4.50
C LEU A 488 18.37 -33.31 4.77
#